data_a007d17e175cceeb1bee120912a6bdcb
#
_entry.id   a007d17e175cceeb1bee120912a6bdcb
#
_cell.length_a   1.000
_cell.length_b   1.000
_cell.length_c   1.000
_cell.angle_alpha   90.00
_cell.angle_beta   90.00
_cell.angle_gamma   90.00
#
_symmetry.space_group_name_H-M   'P 1'
#
loop_
_entity.id
_entity.type
_entity.pdbx_description
1 polymer ?
#
loop_
_entity_poly.entity_id
_entity_poly.type
_entity_poly.pdbx_seq_one_letter_code
_entity_poly.pdbx_strand_id
1 'polypeptide(L)'
;MQKNMTALRDETPEPVCPICGGTGWKDVLAETDRRVTRCDCFLRSQAKHLLEMADLPSRYDACDFSTYQTGGTDALAAAKIKIENWADQYPLDRTGLLLVGPSGVGKTHLAVAALKRLTEKGIHCLFCDYRDLLKQIQNSYNASVQATELELLRPVFETEVVLLDDLGAVKPSEWVWDTVSLVLNTRYNKKLTTIITSNFLDGPSASLERLEGPRRSMREETLGDRIGERMRSRLFEMCHLVLVNGRDYRQKFRSAGSR
;
A
#
# COMPACT_ATOMS: atom_id res chain seq x y z
N MET A 1 -0.88 15.65 42.39
CA MET A 1 0.10 14.59 42.67
C MET A 1 -0.54 13.24 42.41
N GLN A 2 -0.38 12.67 41.22
CA GLN A 2 -0.58 11.24 40.98
C GLN A 2 0.43 10.84 39.92
N LYS A 3 1.37 9.99 40.32
CA LYS A 3 2.46 9.46 39.53
C LYS A 3 1.90 8.44 38.50
N ASN A 4 2.06 8.71 37.21
CA ASN A 4 1.93 7.68 36.18
C ASN A 4 3.11 6.71 36.34
N MET A 5 2.83 5.52 36.85
CA MET A 5 3.73 4.39 36.79
C MET A 5 3.72 3.87 35.34
N THR A 6 4.74 4.22 34.59
CA THR A 6 5.06 3.58 33.32
C THR A 6 5.38 2.12 33.60
N ALA A 7 4.54 1.22 33.12
CA ALA A 7 4.81 -0.22 33.16
C ALA A 7 6.04 -0.49 32.31
N LEU A 8 7.12 -0.86 32.96
CA LEU A 8 8.32 -1.45 32.33
C LEU A 8 7.85 -2.72 31.59
N ARG A 9 7.91 -2.71 30.28
CA ARG A 9 7.77 -3.93 29.49
C ARG A 9 8.96 -4.81 29.86
N ASP A 10 8.71 -5.99 30.39
CA ASP A 10 9.68 -7.06 30.54
C ASP A 10 10.14 -7.48 29.12
N GLU A 11 11.15 -6.80 28.61
CA GLU A 11 11.86 -7.21 27.40
C GLU A 11 12.77 -8.37 27.81
N THR A 12 12.30 -9.59 27.70
CA THR A 12 13.21 -10.76 27.70
C THR A 12 14.22 -10.53 26.59
N PRO A 13 15.55 -10.54 26.87
CA PRO A 13 16.56 -10.30 25.88
C PRO A 13 16.39 -11.29 24.72
N GLU A 14 16.23 -10.78 23.50
CA GLU A 14 16.12 -11.63 22.31
C GLU A 14 17.35 -12.56 22.27
N PRO A 15 17.17 -13.86 21.98
CA PRO A 15 18.29 -14.81 21.95
C PRO A 15 19.33 -14.35 20.94
N VAL A 16 20.58 -14.28 21.37
CA VAL A 16 21.71 -13.87 20.53
C VAL A 16 21.78 -14.79 19.31
N CYS A 17 21.83 -14.23 18.12
CA CYS A 17 21.87 -15.01 16.88
C CYS A 17 23.07 -15.96 16.85
N PRO A 18 22.89 -17.28 16.69
CA PRO A 18 23.96 -18.25 16.72
C PRO A 18 24.94 -18.13 15.52
N ILE A 19 24.53 -17.49 14.42
CA ILE A 19 25.34 -17.33 13.21
C ILE A 19 26.33 -16.17 13.35
N CYS A 20 25.86 -15.01 13.86
CA CYS A 20 26.67 -13.80 13.91
C CYS A 20 27.07 -13.37 15.34
N GLY A 21 26.62 -14.08 16.37
CA GLY A 21 26.90 -13.69 17.77
C GLY A 21 26.40 -12.29 18.13
N GLY A 22 25.33 -11.79 17.47
CA GLY A 22 24.76 -10.45 17.70
C GLY A 22 25.42 -9.33 16.88
N THR A 23 26.49 -9.61 16.10
CA THR A 23 27.21 -8.57 15.32
C THR A 23 26.42 -8.08 14.09
N GLY A 24 25.44 -8.84 13.63
CA GLY A 24 24.69 -8.56 12.40
C GLY A 24 25.44 -8.84 11.09
N TRP A 25 26.66 -9.44 11.17
CA TRP A 25 27.48 -9.82 10.03
C TRP A 25 27.78 -11.30 10.04
N LYS A 26 27.79 -11.95 8.88
CA LYS A 26 28.19 -13.35 8.72
C LYS A 26 29.27 -13.49 7.66
N ASP A 27 30.21 -14.42 7.88
CA ASP A 27 31.24 -14.78 6.91
C ASP A 27 30.58 -15.55 5.74
N VAL A 28 31.01 -15.23 4.52
CA VAL A 28 30.71 -16.01 3.31
C VAL A 28 32.00 -16.60 2.84
N LEU A 29 32.12 -17.94 2.90
CA LEU A 29 33.28 -18.66 2.39
C LEU A 29 33.21 -18.64 0.85
N ALA A 30 34.04 -17.83 0.21
CA ALA A 30 34.36 -17.98 -1.20
C ALA A 30 35.73 -18.71 -1.28
N GLU A 31 35.92 -19.54 -2.28
CA GLU A 31 37.05 -20.46 -2.39
C GLU A 31 38.45 -19.81 -2.26
N THR A 32 38.57 -18.50 -2.44
CA THR A 32 39.82 -17.76 -2.40
C THR A 32 39.78 -16.44 -1.61
N ASP A 33 38.63 -16.02 -1.09
CA ASP A 33 38.49 -14.70 -0.46
C ASP A 33 37.48 -14.71 0.69
N ARG A 34 37.85 -14.14 1.84
CA ARG A 34 37.00 -14.05 3.02
C ARG A 34 36.10 -12.81 2.86
N ARG A 35 34.83 -13.04 2.57
CA ARG A 35 33.82 -11.97 2.44
C ARG A 35 32.87 -11.99 3.61
N VAL A 36 32.41 -10.82 4.00
CA VAL A 36 31.35 -10.67 5.00
C VAL A 36 30.10 -10.11 4.35
N THR A 37 28.95 -10.59 4.82
CA THR A 37 27.63 -10.07 4.39
C THR A 37 26.76 -9.83 5.61
N ARG A 38 25.65 -9.08 5.42
CA ARG A 38 24.66 -8.89 6.49
C ARG A 38 24.07 -10.24 6.89
N CYS A 39 23.96 -10.48 8.19
CA CYS A 39 23.32 -11.68 8.70
C CYS A 39 21.79 -11.60 8.53
N ASP A 40 21.15 -12.74 8.32
CA ASP A 40 19.69 -12.82 8.11
C ASP A 40 18.92 -12.32 9.35
N CYS A 41 19.49 -12.41 10.55
CA CYS A 41 18.88 -11.85 11.76
C CYS A 41 18.82 -10.32 11.70
N PHE A 42 19.86 -9.67 11.19
CA PHE A 42 19.89 -8.22 11.01
C PHE A 42 18.85 -7.79 9.95
N LEU A 43 18.80 -8.48 8.81
CA LEU A 43 17.84 -8.18 7.75
C LEU A 43 16.38 -8.35 8.24
N ARG A 44 16.10 -9.41 9.02
CA ARG A 44 14.78 -9.62 9.61
C ARG A 44 14.41 -8.55 10.65
N SER A 45 15.35 -8.16 11.51
CA SER A 45 15.11 -7.09 12.49
C SER A 45 14.86 -5.74 11.79
N GLN A 46 15.65 -5.43 10.76
CA GLN A 46 15.44 -4.23 9.94
C GLN A 46 14.06 -4.24 9.25
N ALA A 47 13.71 -5.37 8.60
CA ALA A 47 12.40 -5.51 7.94
C ALA A 47 11.22 -5.34 8.92
N LYS A 48 11.34 -5.93 10.13
CA LYS A 48 10.33 -5.76 11.18
C LYS A 48 10.19 -4.29 11.59
N HIS A 49 11.30 -3.61 11.84
CA HIS A 49 11.29 -2.19 12.19
C HIS A 49 10.69 -1.32 11.08
N LEU A 50 11.05 -1.56 9.82
CA LEU A 50 10.48 -0.85 8.67
C LEU A 50 8.99 -1.10 8.52
N LEU A 51 8.52 -2.32 8.81
CA LEU A 51 7.10 -2.65 8.77
C LEU A 51 6.32 -1.96 9.91
N GLU A 52 6.91 -1.86 11.10
CA GLU A 52 6.33 -1.09 12.21
C GLU A 52 6.20 0.41 11.86
N MET A 53 7.21 0.97 11.18
CA MET A 53 7.18 2.36 10.70
C MET A 53 6.22 2.60 9.52
N ALA A 54 5.79 1.55 8.85
CA ALA A 54 4.90 1.66 7.68
C ALA A 54 3.45 2.04 8.04
N ASP A 55 3.12 2.14 9.33
CA ASP A 55 1.77 2.50 9.85
C ASP A 55 0.65 1.61 9.31
N LEU A 56 0.96 0.30 9.21
CA LEU A 56 0.03 -0.67 8.65
C LEU A 56 -1.03 -1.08 9.69
N PRO A 57 -2.34 -0.89 9.43
CA PRO A 57 -3.39 -1.34 10.34
C PRO A 57 -3.34 -2.86 10.57
N SER A 58 -3.51 -3.30 11.83
CA SER A 58 -3.42 -4.71 12.24
C SER A 58 -4.37 -5.66 11.48
N ARG A 59 -5.49 -5.14 10.95
CA ARG A 59 -6.39 -5.92 10.08
C ARG A 59 -5.70 -6.50 8.84
N TYR A 60 -4.53 -5.97 8.47
CA TYR A 60 -3.74 -6.38 7.31
C TYR A 60 -2.51 -7.23 7.67
N ASP A 61 -2.35 -7.60 8.96
CA ASP A 61 -1.20 -8.42 9.40
C ASP A 61 -1.11 -9.76 8.67
N ALA A 62 -2.27 -10.36 8.36
CA ALA A 62 -2.35 -11.62 7.63
C ALA A 62 -2.26 -11.46 6.10
N CYS A 63 -2.17 -10.22 5.57
CA CYS A 63 -2.07 -10.00 4.13
C CYS A 63 -0.66 -10.32 3.63
N ASP A 64 -0.58 -11.32 2.76
CA ASP A 64 0.64 -11.78 2.10
C ASP A 64 0.28 -12.40 0.74
N PHE A 65 1.25 -12.51 -0.17
CA PHE A 65 1.01 -13.17 -1.46
C PHE A 65 0.58 -14.63 -1.29
N SER A 66 1.14 -15.35 -0.31
CA SER A 66 0.80 -16.75 -0.02
C SER A 66 -0.63 -16.90 0.51
N THR A 67 -1.15 -15.91 1.23
CA THR A 67 -2.50 -15.93 1.81
C THR A 67 -3.57 -15.40 0.85
N TYR A 68 -3.16 -14.81 -0.30
CA TYR A 68 -4.10 -14.31 -1.30
C TYR A 68 -4.74 -15.44 -2.09
N GLN A 69 -6.06 -15.55 -2.01
CA GLN A 69 -6.83 -16.60 -2.68
C GLN A 69 -7.43 -16.09 -3.99
N THR A 70 -7.02 -16.71 -5.10
CA THR A 70 -7.51 -16.37 -6.44
C THR A 70 -8.88 -16.99 -6.74
N GLY A 71 -9.33 -17.95 -5.93
CA GLY A 71 -10.59 -18.66 -6.11
C GLY A 71 -10.74 -19.36 -7.47
N GLY A 72 -9.61 -19.73 -8.11
CA GLY A 72 -9.58 -20.33 -9.43
C GLY A 72 -9.85 -19.37 -10.59
N THR A 73 -9.72 -18.05 -10.36
CA THR A 73 -9.92 -17.02 -11.39
C THR A 73 -8.59 -16.64 -12.01
N ASP A 74 -8.39 -16.89 -13.30
CA ASP A 74 -7.15 -16.60 -14.03
C ASP A 74 -6.77 -15.12 -13.96
N ALA A 75 -7.74 -14.21 -14.02
CA ALA A 75 -7.51 -12.78 -13.92
C ALA A 75 -6.91 -12.37 -12.56
N LEU A 76 -7.36 -12.96 -11.44
CA LEU A 76 -6.80 -12.72 -10.12
C LEU A 76 -5.41 -13.34 -9.96
N ALA A 77 -5.19 -14.52 -10.55
CA ALA A 77 -3.88 -15.17 -10.57
C ALA A 77 -2.85 -14.33 -11.36
N ALA A 78 -3.24 -13.85 -12.53
CA ALA A 78 -2.40 -12.98 -13.36
C ALA A 78 -2.07 -11.65 -12.64
N ALA A 79 -3.05 -11.02 -11.99
CA ALA A 79 -2.84 -9.81 -11.22
C ALA A 79 -1.85 -10.05 -10.07
N LYS A 80 -2.02 -11.15 -9.30
CA LYS A 80 -1.09 -11.55 -8.23
C LYS A 80 0.33 -11.69 -8.76
N ILE A 81 0.54 -12.50 -9.81
CA ILE A 81 1.85 -12.74 -10.40
C ILE A 81 2.50 -11.43 -10.88
N LYS A 82 1.73 -10.54 -11.53
CA LYS A 82 2.22 -9.26 -12.01
C LYS A 82 2.75 -8.39 -10.86
N ILE A 83 1.99 -8.30 -9.76
CA ILE A 83 2.35 -7.49 -8.59
C ILE A 83 3.53 -8.11 -7.84
N GLU A 84 3.55 -9.43 -7.67
CA GLU A 84 4.65 -10.17 -7.03
C GLU A 84 5.96 -9.99 -7.80
N ASN A 85 5.94 -10.19 -9.12
CA ASN A 85 7.11 -9.95 -9.99
C ASN A 85 7.60 -8.51 -9.91
N TRP A 86 6.69 -7.53 -9.91
CA TRP A 86 7.05 -6.12 -9.76
C TRP A 86 7.76 -5.88 -8.40
N ALA A 87 7.20 -6.39 -7.30
CA ALA A 87 7.80 -6.26 -5.98
C ALA A 87 9.17 -6.95 -5.90
N ASP A 88 9.35 -8.08 -6.58
CA ASP A 88 10.62 -8.79 -6.63
C ASP A 88 11.68 -8.07 -7.49
N GLN A 89 11.27 -7.38 -8.54
CA GLN A 89 12.18 -6.60 -9.41
C GLN A 89 12.55 -5.22 -8.83
N TYR A 90 11.78 -4.70 -7.87
CA TYR A 90 12.09 -3.43 -7.25
C TYR A 90 13.47 -3.46 -6.56
N PRO A 91 14.35 -2.43 -6.68
CA PRO A 91 14.14 -1.09 -7.25
C PRO A 91 14.59 -0.93 -8.72
N LEU A 92 14.72 -2.00 -9.50
CA LEU A 92 15.11 -1.91 -10.91
C LEU A 92 14.03 -1.19 -11.72
N ASP A 93 12.74 -1.46 -11.44
CA ASP A 93 11.60 -0.70 -11.92
C ASP A 93 11.00 0.09 -10.74
N ARG A 94 11.11 1.42 -10.82
CA ARG A 94 10.55 2.35 -9.82
C ARG A 94 9.18 2.91 -10.23
N THR A 95 8.63 2.47 -11.35
CA THR A 95 7.26 2.80 -11.75
C THR A 95 6.30 2.22 -10.72
N GLY A 96 5.35 3.01 -10.24
CA GLY A 96 4.40 2.58 -9.23
C GLY A 96 3.37 1.56 -9.75
N LEU A 97 2.38 1.24 -8.92
CA LEU A 97 1.27 0.37 -9.28
C LEU A 97 -0.07 1.08 -9.08
N LEU A 98 -0.97 0.97 -10.05
CA LEU A 98 -2.37 1.38 -9.92
C LEU A 98 -3.27 0.15 -10.03
N LEU A 99 -3.76 -0.32 -8.87
CA LEU A 99 -4.65 -1.47 -8.77
C LEU A 99 -6.10 -1.00 -8.82
N VAL A 100 -6.82 -1.35 -9.87
CA VAL A 100 -8.22 -0.97 -10.04
C VAL A 100 -9.11 -2.20 -10.19
N GLY A 101 -10.36 -2.10 -9.72
CA GLY A 101 -11.33 -3.19 -9.83
C GLY A 101 -12.44 -3.06 -8.79
N PRO A 102 -13.45 -3.93 -8.83
CA PRO A 102 -14.59 -3.88 -7.93
C PRO A 102 -14.19 -4.06 -6.47
N SER A 103 -15.10 -3.70 -5.56
CA SER A 103 -14.89 -3.90 -4.12
C SER A 103 -14.79 -5.38 -3.77
N GLY A 104 -13.99 -5.73 -2.74
CA GLY A 104 -13.91 -7.09 -2.21
C GLY A 104 -13.03 -8.08 -2.98
N VAL A 105 -12.43 -7.71 -4.11
CA VAL A 105 -11.54 -8.59 -4.91
C VAL A 105 -10.12 -8.73 -4.35
N GLY A 106 -9.77 -7.96 -3.31
CA GLY A 106 -8.47 -8.06 -2.62
C GLY A 106 -7.38 -7.13 -3.14
N LYS A 107 -7.71 -5.98 -3.74
CA LYS A 107 -6.72 -4.97 -4.16
C LYS A 107 -5.79 -4.54 -3.03
N THR A 108 -6.37 -4.11 -1.90
CA THR A 108 -5.60 -3.72 -0.71
C THR A 108 -4.75 -4.87 -0.19
N HIS A 109 -5.25 -6.12 -0.21
CA HIS A 109 -4.48 -7.29 0.18
C HIS A 109 -3.20 -7.43 -0.66
N LEU A 110 -3.32 -7.39 -1.99
CA LEU A 110 -2.17 -7.50 -2.90
C LEU A 110 -1.20 -6.31 -2.77
N ALA A 111 -1.74 -5.09 -2.61
CA ALA A 111 -0.94 -3.89 -2.41
C ALA A 111 -0.14 -3.95 -1.09
N VAL A 112 -0.76 -4.42 0.00
CA VAL A 112 -0.08 -4.64 1.29
C VAL A 112 0.94 -5.77 1.20
N ALA A 113 0.63 -6.87 0.50
CA ALA A 113 1.61 -7.94 0.28
C ALA A 113 2.86 -7.43 -0.45
N ALA A 114 2.67 -6.57 -1.46
CA ALA A 114 3.78 -5.91 -2.15
C ALA A 114 4.57 -4.98 -1.21
N LEU A 115 3.88 -4.17 -0.40
CA LEU A 115 4.52 -3.29 0.58
C LEU A 115 5.38 -4.09 1.57
N LYS A 116 4.87 -5.20 2.12
CA LYS A 116 5.63 -6.08 3.02
C LYS A 116 6.86 -6.68 2.33
N ARG A 117 6.73 -7.14 1.09
CA ARG A 117 7.86 -7.66 0.30
C ARG A 117 8.95 -6.60 0.10
N LEU A 118 8.56 -5.32 -0.07
CA LEU A 118 9.52 -4.22 -0.18
C LEU A 118 10.21 -3.91 1.16
N THR A 119 9.48 -3.95 2.29
CA THR A 119 10.10 -3.77 3.62
C THR A 119 11.08 -4.88 3.95
N GLU A 120 10.83 -6.12 3.52
CA GLU A 120 11.78 -7.24 3.62
C GLU A 120 13.08 -6.98 2.85
N LYS A 121 13.02 -6.21 1.77
CA LYS A 121 14.18 -5.75 1.00
C LYS A 121 14.87 -4.52 1.59
N GLY A 122 14.41 -4.01 2.72
CA GLY A 122 14.98 -2.84 3.37
C GLY A 122 14.49 -1.50 2.81
N ILE A 123 13.39 -1.50 2.05
CA ILE A 123 12.80 -0.29 1.46
C ILE A 123 11.87 0.37 2.46
N HIS A 124 11.98 1.71 2.60
CA HIS A 124 11.09 2.51 3.43
C HIS A 124 9.72 2.64 2.76
N CYS A 125 8.69 2.10 3.41
CA CYS A 125 7.32 2.11 2.94
C CYS A 125 6.40 2.80 3.95
N LEU A 126 5.31 3.39 3.45
CA LEU A 126 4.24 3.98 4.26
C LEU A 126 2.89 3.52 3.72
N PHE A 127 2.03 3.03 4.61
CA PHE A 127 0.61 2.81 4.31
C PHE A 127 -0.17 4.09 4.62
N CYS A 128 -1.04 4.49 3.72
CA CYS A 128 -1.87 5.66 3.88
C CYS A 128 -3.30 5.36 3.38
N ASP A 129 -4.27 5.31 4.30
CA ASP A 129 -5.69 5.30 3.93
C ASP A 129 -6.09 6.70 3.45
N TYR A 130 -6.60 6.79 2.22
CA TYR A 130 -6.95 8.06 1.60
C TYR A 130 -8.00 8.86 2.38
N ARG A 131 -9.01 8.18 2.94
CA ARG A 131 -10.07 8.85 3.72
C ARG A 131 -9.55 9.39 5.03
N ASP A 132 -8.70 8.59 5.70
CA ASP A 132 -8.15 8.97 6.99
C ASP A 132 -7.15 10.11 6.84
N LEU A 133 -6.33 10.12 5.77
CA LEU A 133 -5.45 11.24 5.44
C LEU A 133 -6.25 12.55 5.28
N LEU A 134 -7.31 12.54 4.47
CA LEU A 134 -8.14 13.73 4.27
C LEU A 134 -8.79 14.20 5.57
N LYS A 135 -9.26 13.29 6.42
CA LYS A 135 -9.82 13.66 7.73
C LYS A 135 -8.77 14.27 8.66
N GLN A 136 -7.55 13.72 8.70
CA GLN A 136 -6.46 14.27 9.50
C GLN A 136 -6.12 15.70 9.06
N ILE A 137 -6.04 15.94 7.75
CA ILE A 137 -5.79 17.29 7.22
C ILE A 137 -6.94 18.24 7.60
N GLN A 138 -8.21 17.82 7.44
CA GLN A 138 -9.34 18.66 7.85
C GLN A 138 -9.33 18.98 9.34
N ASN A 139 -8.95 18.00 10.18
CA ASN A 139 -8.85 18.21 11.61
C ASN A 139 -7.70 19.17 11.99
N SER A 140 -6.62 19.24 11.21
CA SER A 140 -5.50 20.15 11.48
C SER A 140 -5.87 21.62 11.34
N TYR A 141 -6.98 21.94 10.66
CA TYR A 141 -7.49 23.31 10.59
C TYR A 141 -8.19 23.78 11.87
N ASN A 142 -8.44 22.88 12.84
CA ASN A 142 -8.98 23.27 14.12
C ASN A 142 -7.88 23.89 15.00
N ALA A 143 -8.16 25.04 15.59
CA ALA A 143 -7.20 25.79 16.43
C ALA A 143 -6.65 25.01 17.64
N SER A 144 -7.31 23.91 18.04
CA SER A 144 -6.86 23.01 19.11
C SER A 144 -5.82 21.98 18.69
N VAL A 145 -5.56 21.82 17.39
CA VAL A 145 -4.61 20.86 16.86
C VAL A 145 -3.30 21.58 16.54
N GLN A 146 -2.19 21.11 17.11
CA GLN A 146 -0.87 21.72 16.92
C GLN A 146 -0.20 21.34 15.60
N ALA A 147 -0.61 20.20 14.99
CA ALA A 147 -0.01 19.73 13.75
C ALA A 147 -0.52 20.51 12.54
N THR A 148 0.38 21.01 11.72
CA THR A 148 0.05 21.67 10.45
C THR A 148 -0.23 20.65 9.33
N GLU A 149 -0.97 21.06 8.30
CA GLU A 149 -1.20 20.24 7.11
C GLU A 149 0.12 19.71 6.50
N LEU A 150 1.14 20.56 6.41
CA LEU A 150 2.45 20.17 5.87
C LEU A 150 3.17 19.13 6.73
N GLU A 151 3.03 19.18 8.04
CA GLU A 151 3.60 18.15 8.93
C GLU A 151 2.92 16.82 8.76
N LEU A 152 1.60 16.78 8.58
CA LEU A 152 0.84 15.57 8.30
C LEU A 152 1.17 14.96 6.92
N LEU A 153 1.39 15.82 5.92
CA LEU A 153 1.73 15.38 4.56
C LEU A 153 3.21 15.04 4.38
N ARG A 154 4.11 15.51 5.25
CA ARG A 154 5.55 15.26 5.11
C ARG A 154 5.90 13.79 4.94
N PRO A 155 5.42 12.83 5.74
CA PRO A 155 5.70 11.42 5.54
C PRO A 155 5.28 10.93 4.15
N VAL A 156 4.11 11.38 3.67
CA VAL A 156 3.60 11.02 2.34
C VAL A 156 4.46 11.62 1.23
N PHE A 157 5.06 12.79 1.44
CA PHE A 157 5.91 13.49 0.46
C PHE A 157 7.34 12.96 0.40
N GLU A 158 7.83 12.31 1.46
CA GLU A 158 9.25 11.97 1.61
C GLU A 158 9.52 10.48 1.58
N THR A 159 8.57 9.64 1.99
CA THR A 159 8.77 8.20 2.02
C THR A 159 8.94 7.63 0.61
N GLU A 160 9.95 6.76 0.44
CA GLU A 160 10.34 6.19 -0.86
C GLU A 160 9.16 5.51 -1.56
N VAL A 161 8.45 4.64 -0.86
CA VAL A 161 7.26 3.96 -1.38
C VAL A 161 6.05 4.26 -0.51
N VAL A 162 4.99 4.81 -1.08
CA VAL A 162 3.71 5.04 -0.41
C VAL A 162 2.64 4.17 -1.03
N LEU A 163 1.92 3.43 -0.19
CA LEU A 163 0.66 2.80 -0.56
C LEU A 163 -0.49 3.74 -0.19
N LEU A 164 -1.14 4.33 -1.19
CA LEU A 164 -2.33 5.14 -1.03
C LEU A 164 -3.57 4.27 -1.32
N ASP A 165 -4.25 3.86 -0.25
CA ASP A 165 -5.38 2.93 -0.32
C ASP A 165 -6.71 3.63 -0.55
N ASP A 166 -7.56 3.05 -1.40
CA ASP A 166 -8.94 3.45 -1.72
C ASP A 166 -9.07 4.87 -2.29
N LEU A 167 -8.14 5.26 -3.20
CA LEU A 167 -8.14 6.56 -3.87
C LEU A 167 -9.49 6.80 -4.59
N GLY A 168 -10.05 8.00 -4.40
CA GLY A 168 -11.33 8.42 -4.96
C GLY A 168 -12.55 8.05 -4.11
N ALA A 169 -12.38 7.39 -2.96
CA ALA A 169 -13.48 6.96 -2.10
C ALA A 169 -14.27 8.12 -1.45
N VAL A 170 -13.67 9.31 -1.36
CA VAL A 170 -14.32 10.52 -0.89
C VAL A 170 -14.96 11.25 -2.07
N LYS A 171 -16.15 11.83 -1.87
CA LYS A 171 -16.79 12.64 -2.91
C LYS A 171 -15.90 13.82 -3.32
N PRO A 172 -15.74 14.08 -4.61
CA PRO A 172 -14.91 15.17 -5.09
C PRO A 172 -15.45 16.54 -4.63
N SER A 173 -14.54 17.41 -4.23
CA SER A 173 -14.73 18.84 -4.00
C SER A 173 -13.46 19.53 -4.44
N GLU A 174 -13.45 20.85 -4.61
CA GLU A 174 -12.25 21.60 -4.97
C GLU A 174 -11.12 21.33 -4.00
N TRP A 175 -11.40 21.39 -2.71
CA TRP A 175 -10.40 21.09 -1.67
C TRP A 175 -9.83 19.65 -1.77
N VAL A 176 -10.68 18.64 -2.01
CA VAL A 176 -10.25 17.25 -2.20
C VAL A 176 -9.36 17.14 -3.43
N TRP A 177 -9.73 17.77 -4.55
CA TRP A 177 -8.92 17.76 -5.76
C TRP A 177 -7.58 18.46 -5.58
N ASP A 178 -7.55 19.60 -4.89
CA ASP A 178 -6.32 20.34 -4.61
C ASP A 178 -5.38 19.51 -3.72
N THR A 179 -5.90 18.90 -2.67
CA THR A 179 -5.11 18.05 -1.77
C THR A 179 -4.55 16.82 -2.49
N VAL A 180 -5.37 16.11 -3.27
CA VAL A 180 -4.93 14.97 -4.07
C VAL A 180 -3.88 15.39 -5.10
N SER A 181 -4.12 16.52 -5.77
CA SER A 181 -3.18 17.07 -6.75
C SER A 181 -1.86 17.42 -6.11
N LEU A 182 -1.86 18.01 -4.92
CA LEU A 182 -0.65 18.33 -4.17
C LEU A 182 0.15 17.07 -3.85
N VAL A 183 -0.49 16.04 -3.32
CA VAL A 183 0.16 14.76 -2.97
C VAL A 183 0.76 14.10 -4.22
N LEU A 184 -0.05 13.87 -5.24
CA LEU A 184 0.38 13.15 -6.43
C LEU A 184 1.43 13.91 -7.22
N ASN A 185 1.30 15.25 -7.37
CA ASN A 185 2.28 16.08 -8.06
C ASN A 185 3.62 16.12 -7.33
N THR A 186 3.60 16.20 -6.01
CA THR A 186 4.84 16.21 -5.21
C THR A 186 5.60 14.91 -5.40
N ARG A 187 4.93 13.77 -5.34
CA ARG A 187 5.53 12.45 -5.53
C ARG A 187 6.00 12.24 -6.98
N TYR A 188 5.18 12.67 -7.95
CA TYR A 188 5.53 12.65 -9.38
C TYR A 188 6.83 13.41 -9.65
N ASN A 189 6.92 14.67 -9.17
CA ASN A 189 8.10 15.53 -9.38
C ASN A 189 9.35 14.97 -8.69
N LYS A 190 9.20 14.32 -7.53
CA LYS A 190 10.29 13.66 -6.80
C LYS A 190 10.62 12.27 -7.34
N LYS A 191 9.88 11.76 -8.33
CA LYS A 191 10.01 10.39 -8.89
C LYS A 191 9.92 9.31 -7.80
N LEU A 192 9.03 9.49 -6.82
CA LEU A 192 8.81 8.55 -5.72
C LEU A 192 7.76 7.52 -6.11
N THR A 193 8.04 6.27 -5.83
CA THR A 193 7.18 5.14 -6.16
C THR A 193 5.87 5.19 -5.35
N THR A 194 4.74 5.05 -6.02
CA THR A 194 3.42 5.10 -5.40
C THR A 194 2.60 3.88 -5.80
N ILE A 195 2.14 3.12 -4.82
CA ILE A 195 1.17 2.03 -4.99
C ILE A 195 -0.20 2.63 -4.69
N ILE A 196 -1.16 2.45 -5.58
CA ILE A 196 -2.48 3.03 -5.43
C ILE A 196 -3.53 1.93 -5.62
N THR A 197 -4.54 1.92 -4.76
CA THR A 197 -5.73 1.11 -5.00
C THR A 197 -6.94 2.01 -5.24
N SER A 198 -7.84 1.61 -6.12
CA SER A 198 -9.08 2.32 -6.39
C SER A 198 -10.21 1.36 -6.79
N ASN A 199 -11.43 1.70 -6.39
CA ASN A 199 -12.64 1.02 -6.82
C ASN A 199 -13.19 1.59 -8.14
N PHE A 200 -12.62 2.69 -8.63
CA PHE A 200 -13.05 3.38 -9.83
C PHE A 200 -12.20 2.95 -11.03
N LEU A 201 -12.86 2.51 -12.08
CA LEU A 201 -12.21 2.13 -13.34
C LEU A 201 -11.86 3.36 -14.16
N ASP A 202 -10.94 3.19 -15.12
CA ASP A 202 -10.49 4.27 -15.99
C ASP A 202 -11.51 4.72 -17.03
N GLY A 203 -12.48 3.89 -17.34
CA GLY A 203 -13.54 4.16 -18.29
C GLY A 203 -14.71 3.20 -18.12
N PRO A 204 -15.76 3.33 -18.91
CA PRO A 204 -16.86 2.38 -18.89
C PRO A 204 -16.30 0.98 -19.11
N SER A 205 -16.60 0.05 -18.18
CA SER A 205 -16.14 -1.32 -18.29
C SER A 205 -16.61 -1.92 -19.61
N ALA A 206 -15.69 -2.34 -20.46
CA ALA A 206 -16.00 -3.02 -21.73
C ALA A 206 -16.86 -4.29 -21.52
N SER A 207 -16.89 -4.84 -20.30
CA SER A 207 -17.78 -5.91 -19.88
C SER A 207 -19.23 -5.45 -19.69
N LEU A 208 -19.49 -4.15 -19.48
CA LEU A 208 -20.84 -3.60 -19.36
C LEU A 208 -21.49 -3.26 -20.72
N GLU A 209 -20.69 -3.08 -21.77
CA GLU A 209 -21.21 -2.90 -23.14
C GLU A 209 -21.96 -4.14 -23.66
N ARG A 210 -21.74 -5.31 -23.08
CA ARG A 210 -22.42 -6.55 -23.47
C ARG A 210 -23.73 -6.82 -22.73
N LEU A 211 -24.07 -6.01 -21.74
CA LEU A 211 -25.35 -6.08 -21.05
C LEU A 211 -26.30 -5.05 -21.63
N GLU A 212 -26.82 -5.32 -22.82
CA GLU A 212 -27.93 -4.59 -23.41
C GLU A 212 -29.22 -4.85 -22.60
N GLY A 213 -29.51 -3.90 -21.68
CA GLY A 213 -30.74 -3.92 -20.89
C GLY A 213 -31.10 -2.50 -20.43
N PRO A 214 -32.38 -2.23 -20.11
CA PRO A 214 -32.92 -0.89 -19.87
C PRO A 214 -32.46 -0.19 -18.58
N ARG A 215 -31.36 -0.62 -17.95
CA ARG A 215 -30.76 -0.02 -16.72
C ARG A 215 -29.65 0.97 -17.00
N ARG A 216 -29.55 1.52 -18.20
CA ARG A 216 -28.52 2.46 -18.66
C ARG A 216 -28.65 3.91 -18.15
N SER A 217 -29.34 4.19 -17.06
CA SER A 217 -29.60 5.57 -16.62
C SER A 217 -28.63 6.14 -15.56
N MET A 218 -27.68 5.36 -15.04
CA MET A 218 -26.63 5.89 -14.15
C MET A 218 -25.25 5.62 -14.79
N ARG A 219 -24.62 6.68 -15.30
CA ARG A 219 -23.22 6.66 -15.68
C ARG A 219 -22.38 6.28 -14.44
N GLU A 220 -21.66 5.18 -14.51
CA GLU A 220 -20.70 4.84 -13.46
C GLU A 220 -19.59 5.90 -13.43
N GLU A 221 -19.31 6.43 -12.24
CA GLU A 221 -18.22 7.39 -12.04
C GLU A 221 -16.88 6.72 -12.32
N THR A 222 -16.05 7.40 -13.08
CA THR A 222 -14.69 6.96 -13.43
C THR A 222 -13.67 7.49 -12.42
N LEU A 223 -12.45 6.99 -12.49
CA LEU A 223 -11.34 7.52 -11.72
C LEU A 223 -11.12 9.01 -12.04
N GLY A 224 -11.24 9.41 -13.33
CA GLY A 224 -11.16 10.81 -13.74
C GLY A 224 -12.21 11.70 -13.12
N ASP A 225 -13.45 11.21 -12.98
CA ASP A 225 -14.53 11.94 -12.29
C ASP A 225 -14.20 12.17 -10.80
N ARG A 226 -13.41 11.28 -10.17
CA ARG A 226 -13.07 11.32 -8.75
C ARG A 226 -11.86 12.17 -8.40
N ILE A 227 -10.82 12.16 -9.24
CA ILE A 227 -9.56 12.84 -8.95
C ILE A 227 -9.19 13.93 -9.96
N GLY A 228 -10.02 14.12 -10.99
CA GLY A 228 -9.76 15.03 -12.11
C GLY A 228 -8.91 14.39 -13.22
N GLU A 229 -9.24 14.69 -14.48
CA GLU A 229 -8.58 14.09 -15.65
C GLU A 229 -7.07 14.37 -15.71
N ARG A 230 -6.62 15.54 -15.25
CA ARG A 230 -5.19 15.88 -15.19
C ARG A 230 -4.41 14.93 -14.27
N MET A 231 -4.95 14.60 -13.10
CA MET A 231 -4.31 13.69 -12.15
C MET A 231 -4.39 12.25 -12.63
N ARG A 232 -5.53 11.87 -13.21
CA ARG A 232 -5.67 10.57 -13.87
C ARG A 232 -4.56 10.35 -14.92
N SER A 233 -4.35 11.30 -15.83
CA SER A 233 -3.29 11.20 -16.86
C SER A 233 -1.91 10.98 -16.23
N ARG A 234 -1.57 11.68 -15.15
CA ARG A 234 -0.30 11.50 -14.44
C ARG A 234 -0.18 10.15 -13.75
N LEU A 235 -1.27 9.60 -13.22
CA LEU A 235 -1.25 8.26 -12.63
C LEU A 235 -0.86 7.20 -13.64
N PHE A 236 -1.29 7.32 -14.91
CA PHE A 236 -0.90 6.40 -15.97
C PHE A 236 0.56 6.53 -16.38
N GLU A 237 1.16 7.70 -16.19
CA GLU A 237 2.61 7.90 -16.38
C GLU A 237 3.41 7.35 -15.18
N MET A 238 2.89 7.50 -13.96
CA MET A 238 3.57 7.11 -12.73
C MET A 238 3.46 5.62 -12.41
N CYS A 239 2.42 4.93 -12.90
CA CYS A 239 2.03 3.61 -12.41
C CYS A 239 1.70 2.63 -13.52
N HIS A 240 2.12 1.38 -13.36
CA HIS A 240 1.60 0.27 -14.12
C HIS A 240 0.16 -0.03 -13.71
N LEU A 241 -0.76 -0.03 -14.66
CA LEU A 241 -2.15 -0.41 -14.42
C LEU A 241 -2.25 -1.92 -14.20
N VAL A 242 -2.91 -2.30 -13.12
CA VAL A 242 -3.25 -3.69 -12.78
C VAL A 242 -4.75 -3.81 -12.56
N LEU A 243 -5.43 -4.49 -13.45
CA LEU A 243 -6.85 -4.82 -13.31
C LEU A 243 -6.99 -6.03 -12.38
N VAL A 244 -7.63 -5.81 -11.23
CA VAL A 244 -7.93 -6.86 -10.25
C VAL A 244 -9.43 -7.17 -10.36
N ASN A 245 -9.78 -8.11 -11.22
CA ASN A 245 -11.17 -8.43 -11.53
C ASN A 245 -11.56 -9.83 -11.04
N GLY A 246 -12.62 -9.89 -10.24
CA GLY A 246 -13.09 -11.13 -9.63
C GLY A 246 -14.39 -10.92 -8.85
N ARG A 247 -14.84 -11.97 -8.17
CA ARG A 247 -15.99 -11.90 -7.27
C ARG A 247 -15.57 -11.34 -5.91
N ASP A 248 -16.51 -10.69 -5.23
CA ASP A 248 -16.29 -10.20 -3.87
C ASP A 248 -16.02 -11.39 -2.92
N TYR A 249 -14.78 -11.46 -2.43
CA TYR A 249 -14.31 -12.50 -1.51
C TYR A 249 -15.06 -12.45 -0.16
N ARG A 250 -15.43 -11.25 0.30
CA ARG A 250 -16.08 -11.06 1.60
C ARG A 250 -17.47 -11.68 1.64
N GLN A 251 -18.19 -11.63 0.52
CA GLN A 251 -19.51 -12.25 0.40
C GLN A 251 -19.44 -13.78 0.42
N LYS A 252 -18.39 -14.37 -0.16
CA LYS A 252 -18.27 -15.81 -0.31
C LYS A 252 -17.67 -16.50 0.92
N PHE A 253 -16.67 -15.88 1.58
CA PHE A 253 -15.83 -16.56 2.57
C PHE A 253 -15.86 -15.92 3.98
N ARG A 254 -16.47 -14.75 4.13
CA ARG A 254 -16.55 -14.00 5.39
C ARG A 254 -17.94 -13.44 5.67
N SER A 255 -19.00 -14.11 5.23
CA SER A 255 -20.33 -13.74 5.69
C SER A 255 -20.41 -13.96 7.20
N ALA A 256 -20.94 -12.99 7.94
CA ALA A 256 -20.99 -13.00 9.41
C ALA A 256 -21.74 -14.21 10.02
N GLY A 257 -22.37 -15.05 9.19
CA GLY A 257 -23.07 -16.27 9.59
C GLY A 257 -22.27 -17.58 9.45
N SER A 258 -21.01 -17.53 9.03
CA SER A 258 -20.15 -18.73 8.87
C SER A 258 -19.06 -18.82 9.96
N ARG A 259 -19.42 -18.51 11.20
CA ARG A 259 -18.61 -18.80 12.39
C ARG A 259 -19.13 -20.04 13.09
#